data_7b82c5e4a6b2c8f6f961ec4c17d69ae5
#
_entry.id   7b82c5e4a6b2c8f6f961ec4c17d69ae5
#
_cell.length_a   1.000
_cell.length_b   1.000
_cell.length_c   1.000
_cell.angle_alpha   90.00
_cell.angle_beta   90.00
_cell.angle_gamma   90.00
#
_symmetry.space_group_name_H-M   'P 1'
#
loop_
_entity.id
_entity.type
_entity.pdbx_description
1 polymer ?
#
loop_
_entity_poly.entity_id
_entity_poly.type
_entity_poly.pdbx_seq_one_letter_code
_entity_poly.pdbx_strand_id
1 'polypeptide(L)'
;SLIMPSLPMALKPFLDEKRKKEANEWKKFNTWRLKQVLKRMHQQKLVDIVEQHDGYLVKISDNGKKKLLKFDLDEMELKNKKWDGKWRITVYDILTGKKEQANLFRRTLKRLKFFQLQKSVYITPFKCYDEIEYLRQVCEVDREVLILTVSGLENERAYREYFDI
;
A
#
# COMPACT_ATOMS: atom_id res chain seq x y z
N SER A 1 -32.30 0.52 -17.72
CA SER A 1 -32.22 -0.94 -17.73
C SER A 1 -30.90 -1.33 -18.41
N LEU A 2 -29.84 -1.53 -17.65
CA LEU A 2 -28.56 -2.05 -18.16
C LEU A 2 -28.60 -3.58 -18.03
N ILE A 3 -28.74 -4.21 -19.18
CA ILE A 3 -28.62 -5.67 -19.33
C ILE A 3 -27.13 -5.98 -19.20
N MET A 4 -26.75 -6.63 -18.09
CA MET A 4 -25.41 -7.20 -17.98
C MET A 4 -25.27 -8.36 -18.96
N PRO A 5 -24.20 -8.43 -19.78
CA PRO A 5 -23.96 -9.57 -20.62
C PRO A 5 -23.72 -10.81 -19.75
N SER A 6 -24.42 -11.91 -20.12
CA SER A 6 -24.27 -13.21 -19.45
C SER A 6 -22.81 -13.66 -19.52
N LEU A 7 -22.21 -13.96 -18.35
CA LEU A 7 -20.84 -14.52 -18.27
C LEU A 7 -20.73 -15.78 -19.14
N PRO A 8 -19.62 -15.94 -19.88
CA PRO A 8 -19.39 -17.14 -20.68
C PRO A 8 -19.47 -18.40 -19.83
N MET A 9 -20.18 -19.42 -20.32
CA MET A 9 -20.41 -20.70 -19.64
C MET A 9 -19.12 -21.40 -19.17
N ALA A 10 -18.00 -21.13 -19.83
CA ALA A 10 -16.67 -21.68 -19.52
C ALA A 10 -16.05 -21.13 -18.19
N LEU A 11 -16.53 -19.99 -17.68
CA LEU A 11 -16.00 -19.38 -16.43
C LEU A 11 -16.77 -19.81 -15.17
N LYS A 12 -17.97 -20.39 -15.32
CA LYS A 12 -18.78 -20.84 -14.16
C LYS A 12 -18.08 -21.87 -13.27
N PRO A 13 -17.45 -22.94 -13.80
CA PRO A 13 -16.79 -23.94 -12.95
C PRO A 13 -15.63 -23.34 -12.16
N PHE A 14 -14.88 -22.43 -12.74
CA PHE A 14 -13.72 -21.78 -12.09
C PHE A 14 -14.14 -20.85 -10.95
N LEU A 15 -15.25 -20.13 -11.13
CA LEU A 15 -15.82 -19.27 -10.09
C LEU A 15 -16.43 -20.08 -8.94
N ASP A 16 -17.06 -21.23 -9.24
CA ASP A 16 -17.62 -22.11 -8.24
C ASP A 16 -16.55 -22.83 -7.43
N GLU A 17 -15.42 -23.19 -8.03
CA GLU A 17 -14.28 -23.79 -7.35
C GLU A 17 -13.57 -22.78 -6.42
N LYS A 18 -13.42 -21.53 -6.87
CA LYS A 18 -12.90 -20.44 -6.07
C LYS A 18 -13.80 -20.14 -4.87
N ARG A 19 -15.12 -20.06 -5.08
CA ARG A 19 -16.12 -19.88 -4.00
C ARG A 19 -16.10 -21.03 -3.00
N LYS A 20 -15.93 -22.28 -3.45
CA LYS A 20 -15.82 -23.45 -2.56
C LYS A 20 -14.54 -23.41 -1.73
N LYS A 21 -13.42 -23.01 -2.29
CA LYS A 21 -12.16 -22.82 -1.55
C LYS A 21 -12.30 -21.72 -0.50
N GLU A 22 -12.82 -20.57 -0.85
CA GLU A 22 -13.08 -19.47 0.08
C GLU A 22 -14.06 -19.90 1.20
N ALA A 23 -15.15 -20.57 0.87
CA ALA A 23 -16.11 -21.07 1.87
C ALA A 23 -15.49 -22.11 2.82
N ASN A 24 -14.55 -22.94 2.36
CA ASN A 24 -13.84 -23.90 3.21
C ASN A 24 -12.81 -23.23 4.11
N GLU A 25 -12.18 -22.16 3.68
CA GLU A 25 -11.30 -21.37 4.56
C GLU A 25 -12.10 -20.70 5.69
N TRP A 26 -13.27 -20.15 5.37
CA TRP A 26 -14.14 -19.54 6.38
C TRP A 26 -14.67 -20.55 7.43
N LYS A 27 -14.85 -21.82 7.09
CA LYS A 27 -15.25 -22.89 8.04
C LYS A 27 -14.21 -23.16 9.12
N LYS A 28 -12.94 -22.81 8.91
CA LYS A 28 -11.86 -22.95 9.90
C LYS A 28 -11.95 -21.95 11.04
N PHE A 29 -12.73 -20.88 10.90
CA PHE A 29 -12.89 -19.85 11.91
C PHE A 29 -14.06 -20.16 12.84
N ASN A 30 -13.87 -19.89 14.14
CA ASN A 30 -14.97 -19.95 15.10
C ASN A 30 -16.04 -18.92 14.69
N THR A 31 -17.24 -19.41 14.33
CA THR A 31 -18.33 -18.60 13.75
C THR A 31 -18.75 -17.45 14.68
N TRP A 32 -18.74 -17.68 16.00
CA TRP A 32 -19.07 -16.66 16.97
C TRP A 32 -18.02 -15.53 16.98
N ARG A 33 -16.74 -15.90 17.02
CA ARG A 33 -15.62 -14.94 16.96
C ARG A 33 -15.63 -14.13 15.66
N LEU A 34 -15.89 -14.79 14.54
CA LEU A 34 -16.01 -14.17 13.24
C LEU A 34 -17.11 -13.11 13.21
N LYS A 35 -18.32 -13.46 13.70
CA LYS A 35 -19.44 -12.51 13.81
C LYS A 35 -19.09 -11.29 14.66
N GLN A 36 -18.40 -11.46 15.78
CA GLN A 36 -17.97 -10.35 16.64
C GLN A 36 -16.97 -9.43 15.93
N VAL A 37 -15.99 -10.01 15.23
CA VAL A 37 -15.00 -9.26 14.48
C VAL A 37 -15.66 -8.48 13.34
N LEU A 38 -16.52 -9.12 12.55
CA LEU A 38 -17.24 -8.47 11.45
C LEU A 38 -18.15 -7.35 11.94
N LYS A 39 -18.87 -7.55 13.06
CA LYS A 39 -19.69 -6.51 13.67
C LYS A 39 -18.85 -5.29 14.07
N ARG A 40 -17.69 -5.51 14.69
CA ARG A 40 -16.77 -4.43 15.07
C ARG A 40 -16.20 -3.72 13.84
N MET A 41 -15.78 -4.45 12.81
CA MET A 41 -15.27 -3.87 11.57
C MET A 41 -16.36 -3.05 10.86
N HIS A 42 -17.60 -3.52 10.86
CA HIS A 42 -18.74 -2.78 10.29
C HIS A 42 -19.03 -1.49 11.08
N GLN A 43 -19.03 -1.56 12.42
CA GLN A 43 -19.16 -0.37 13.27
C GLN A 43 -18.05 0.65 13.03
N GLN A 44 -16.83 0.20 12.73
CA GLN A 44 -15.69 1.04 12.36
C GLN A 44 -15.73 1.49 10.89
N LYS A 45 -16.78 1.17 10.14
CA LYS A 45 -16.94 1.48 8.71
C LYS A 45 -15.80 0.94 7.85
N LEU A 46 -15.19 -0.18 8.22
CA LEU A 46 -14.10 -0.83 7.47
C LEU A 46 -14.63 -1.86 6.48
N VAL A 47 -15.81 -2.40 6.72
CA VAL A 47 -16.50 -3.34 5.83
C VAL A 47 -17.96 -2.96 5.71
N ASP A 48 -18.54 -3.26 4.55
CA ASP A 48 -19.97 -3.20 4.29
C ASP A 48 -20.51 -4.64 4.30
N ILE A 49 -21.63 -4.83 4.98
CA ILE A 49 -22.32 -6.12 5.06
C ILE A 49 -23.60 -6.00 4.25
N VAL A 50 -23.70 -6.77 3.18
CA VAL A 50 -24.87 -6.79 2.30
C VAL A 50 -25.57 -8.14 2.45
N GLU A 51 -26.84 -8.10 2.83
CA GLU A 51 -27.66 -9.30 2.91
C GLU A 51 -28.00 -9.81 1.50
N GLN A 52 -27.84 -11.11 1.29
CA GLN A 52 -28.16 -11.80 0.05
C GLN A 52 -29.08 -13.00 0.35
N HIS A 53 -29.72 -13.53 -0.70
CA HIS A 53 -30.70 -14.65 -0.58
C HIS A 53 -30.13 -15.88 0.15
N ASP A 54 -28.82 -16.13 0.04
CA ASP A 54 -28.11 -17.28 0.63
C ASP A 54 -27.16 -16.91 1.81
N GLY A 55 -27.29 -15.70 2.37
CA GLY A 55 -26.44 -15.27 3.50
C GLY A 55 -25.96 -13.83 3.38
N TYR A 56 -24.78 -13.56 3.94
CA TYR A 56 -24.21 -12.22 3.99
C TYR A 56 -22.97 -12.11 3.11
N LEU A 57 -22.91 -11.06 2.29
CA LEU A 57 -21.71 -10.68 1.56
C LEU A 57 -21.00 -9.59 2.33
N VAL A 58 -19.74 -9.83 2.67
CA VAL A 58 -18.88 -8.82 3.32
C VAL A 58 -17.95 -8.23 2.27
N LYS A 59 -18.01 -6.91 2.10
CA LYS A 59 -17.13 -6.15 1.22
C LYS A 59 -16.25 -5.21 2.03
N ILE A 60 -14.99 -5.07 1.64
CA ILE A 60 -14.13 -4.04 2.22
C ILE A 60 -14.63 -2.66 1.75
N SER A 61 -14.85 -1.74 2.68
CA SER A 61 -15.20 -0.35 2.37
C SER A 61 -13.98 0.44 1.92
N ASP A 62 -14.16 1.67 1.42
CA ASP A 62 -13.04 2.54 1.06
C ASP A 62 -12.19 2.92 2.29
N ASN A 63 -12.84 3.12 3.45
CA ASN A 63 -12.11 3.30 4.71
C ASN A 63 -11.32 2.05 5.12
N GLY A 64 -11.87 0.85 4.88
CA GLY A 64 -11.18 -0.41 5.09
C GLY A 64 -9.96 -0.56 4.19
N LYS A 65 -10.09 -0.22 2.91
CA LYS A 65 -8.96 -0.20 1.97
C LYS A 65 -7.87 0.76 2.42
N LYS A 66 -8.23 2.00 2.80
CA LYS A 66 -7.27 2.99 3.31
C LYS A 66 -6.55 2.50 4.57
N LYS A 67 -7.25 1.82 5.48
CA LYS A 67 -6.63 1.25 6.69
C LYS A 67 -5.68 0.10 6.37
N LEU A 68 -6.05 -0.78 5.44
CA LEU A 68 -5.18 -1.86 4.95
C LEU A 68 -3.90 -1.30 4.32
N LEU A 69 -4.05 -0.33 3.42
CA LEU A 69 -2.91 0.33 2.77
C LEU A 69 -1.96 1.00 3.79
N LYS A 70 -2.50 1.61 4.86
CA LYS A 70 -1.67 2.13 5.95
C LYS A 70 -0.92 1.03 6.69
N PHE A 71 -1.57 -0.10 6.96
CA PHE A 71 -0.92 -1.25 7.60
C PHE A 71 0.21 -1.79 6.73
N ASP A 72 -0.03 -1.96 5.43
CA ASP A 72 0.99 -2.40 4.48
C ASP A 72 2.16 -1.40 4.40
N LEU A 73 1.89 -0.08 4.55
CA LEU A 73 2.95 0.91 4.66
C LEU A 73 3.81 0.72 5.91
N ASP A 74 3.20 0.44 7.05
CA ASP A 74 3.93 0.27 8.33
C ASP A 74 4.83 -0.97 8.31
N GLU A 75 4.46 -2.00 7.54
CA GLU A 75 5.25 -3.23 7.32
C GLU A 75 6.21 -3.14 6.12
N MET A 76 6.11 -2.06 5.31
CA MET A 76 6.92 -1.91 4.10
C MET A 76 8.40 -1.84 4.41
N GLU A 77 9.20 -2.59 3.69
CA GLU A 77 10.66 -2.52 3.66
C GLU A 77 11.17 -2.34 2.22
N LEU A 78 12.39 -1.82 2.06
CA LEU A 78 13.07 -1.83 0.76
C LEU A 78 13.44 -3.27 0.38
N LYS A 79 12.90 -3.74 -0.74
CA LYS A 79 13.11 -5.10 -1.23
C LYS A 79 14.57 -5.35 -1.63
N ASN A 80 15.25 -4.31 -2.11
CA ASN A 80 16.61 -4.42 -2.59
C ASN A 80 17.51 -3.49 -1.77
N LYS A 81 18.39 -4.08 -0.97
CA LYS A 81 19.40 -3.37 -0.16
C LYS A 81 20.81 -3.49 -0.76
N LYS A 82 20.92 -3.86 -2.06
CA LYS A 82 22.20 -3.90 -2.77
C LYS A 82 22.39 -2.62 -3.57
N TRP A 83 23.49 -1.94 -3.31
CA TRP A 83 23.88 -0.75 -4.08
C TRP A 83 24.37 -1.13 -5.48
N ASP A 84 23.92 -0.40 -6.49
CA ASP A 84 24.26 -0.59 -7.90
C ASP A 84 25.13 0.56 -8.47
N GLY A 85 25.80 1.32 -7.60
CA GLY A 85 26.62 2.46 -7.98
C GLY A 85 25.83 3.72 -8.35
N LYS A 86 24.52 3.74 -8.05
CA LYS A 86 23.67 4.90 -8.37
C LYS A 86 22.88 5.33 -7.14
N TRP A 87 22.64 6.64 -7.05
CA TRP A 87 21.81 7.25 -6.02
C TRP A 87 20.39 7.48 -6.52
N ARG A 88 19.39 7.32 -5.67
CA ARG A 88 18.00 7.71 -5.91
C ARG A 88 17.69 8.90 -5.04
N ILE A 89 17.28 9.97 -5.70
CA ILE A 89 16.86 11.21 -5.05
C ILE A 89 15.35 11.30 -5.18
N THR A 90 14.66 11.32 -4.07
CA THR A 90 13.22 11.57 -4.02
C THR A 90 13.00 13.03 -3.68
N VAL A 91 12.37 13.76 -4.59
CA VAL A 91 12.01 15.17 -4.43
C VAL A 91 10.49 15.28 -4.41
N TYR A 92 9.93 16.09 -3.52
CA TYR A 92 8.49 16.29 -3.49
C TYR A 92 8.11 17.73 -3.13
N ASP A 93 6.99 18.17 -3.71
CA ASP A 93 6.31 19.42 -3.39
C ASP A 93 4.83 19.15 -3.14
N ILE A 94 4.52 18.73 -1.91
CA ILE A 94 3.16 18.38 -1.51
C ILE A 94 2.46 19.62 -0.95
N LEU A 95 1.35 19.97 -1.57
CA LEU A 95 0.54 21.15 -1.24
C LEU A 95 0.13 21.20 0.23
N THR A 96 0.01 22.41 0.76
CA THR A 96 -0.38 22.64 2.17
C THR A 96 -1.72 22.03 2.56
N GLY A 97 -2.65 21.89 1.62
CA GLY A 97 -3.92 21.20 1.82
C GLY A 97 -3.81 19.68 2.07
N LYS A 98 -2.67 19.07 1.75
CA LYS A 98 -2.37 17.63 1.93
C LYS A 98 -1.39 17.37 3.10
N LYS A 99 -1.55 18.07 4.22
CA LYS A 99 -0.60 18.02 5.34
C LYS A 99 -0.46 16.63 5.95
N GLU A 100 -1.54 15.88 6.08
CA GLU A 100 -1.51 14.51 6.62
C GLU A 100 -0.77 13.55 5.68
N GLN A 101 -1.03 13.66 4.38
CA GLN A 101 -0.36 12.89 3.33
C GLN A 101 1.14 13.20 3.31
N ALA A 102 1.51 14.47 3.37
CA ALA A 102 2.90 14.89 3.44
C ALA A 102 3.61 14.36 4.70
N ASN A 103 2.92 14.32 5.84
CA ASN A 103 3.46 13.77 7.07
C ASN A 103 3.62 12.25 7.00
N LEU A 104 2.66 11.54 6.42
CA LEU A 104 2.71 10.11 6.21
C LEU A 104 3.88 9.77 5.26
N PHE A 105 3.99 10.47 4.13
CA PHE A 105 5.06 10.30 3.15
C PHE A 105 6.45 10.46 3.80
N ARG A 106 6.69 11.58 4.50
CA ARG A 106 7.96 11.85 5.20
C ARG A 106 8.30 10.80 6.26
N ARG A 107 7.31 10.39 7.07
CA ARG A 107 7.49 9.37 8.10
C ARG A 107 7.91 8.04 7.50
N THR A 108 7.27 7.64 6.41
CA THR A 108 7.60 6.39 5.72
C THR A 108 8.99 6.44 5.10
N LEU A 109 9.40 7.54 4.44
CA LEU A 109 10.77 7.70 3.94
C LEU A 109 11.81 7.55 5.05
N LYS A 110 11.59 8.20 6.20
CA LYS A 110 12.48 8.09 7.37
C LYS A 110 12.54 6.65 7.92
N ARG A 111 11.42 5.97 8.00
CA ARG A 111 11.34 4.58 8.43
C ARG A 111 12.08 3.65 7.46
N LEU A 112 11.97 3.89 6.16
CA LEU A 112 12.74 3.20 5.13
C LEU A 112 14.23 3.59 5.11
N LYS A 113 14.68 4.39 6.09
CA LYS A 113 16.08 4.85 6.25
C LYS A 113 16.62 5.66 5.08
N PHE A 114 15.76 6.43 4.39
CA PHE A 114 16.24 7.44 3.48
C PHE A 114 16.94 8.56 4.26
N PHE A 115 18.05 9.03 3.73
CA PHE A 115 18.75 10.20 4.28
C PHE A 115 18.06 11.48 3.78
N GLN A 116 17.77 12.40 4.69
CA GLN A 116 17.16 13.68 4.34
C GLN A 116 18.21 14.71 4.02
N LEU A 117 18.36 15.08 2.74
CA LEU A 117 19.26 16.15 2.30
C LEU A 117 18.69 17.53 2.62
N GLN A 118 17.43 17.74 2.31
CA GLN A 118 16.69 18.98 2.54
C GLN A 118 15.24 18.67 2.93
N LYS A 119 14.48 19.70 3.28
CA LYS A 119 13.11 19.56 3.76
C LYS A 119 12.23 18.65 2.89
N SER A 120 12.40 18.68 1.58
CA SER A 120 11.63 17.92 0.60
C SER A 120 12.49 17.06 -0.32
N VAL A 121 13.75 16.77 0.08
CA VAL A 121 14.72 16.01 -0.71
C VAL A 121 15.30 14.90 0.14
N TYR A 122 15.15 13.68 -0.32
CA TYR A 122 15.65 12.48 0.34
C TYR A 122 16.48 11.65 -0.61
N ILE A 123 17.51 10.96 -0.12
CA ILE A 123 18.34 10.06 -0.92
C ILE A 123 18.40 8.67 -0.33
N THR A 124 18.62 7.70 -1.22
CA THR A 124 18.96 6.32 -0.88
C THR A 124 19.86 5.72 -1.95
N PRO A 125 20.81 4.82 -1.62
CA PRO A 125 21.60 4.08 -2.60
C PRO A 125 20.82 2.92 -3.23
N PHE A 126 19.68 2.55 -2.64
CA PHE A 126 18.93 1.36 -3.02
C PHE A 126 17.86 1.66 -4.06
N LYS A 127 17.55 0.65 -4.89
CA LYS A 127 16.40 0.73 -5.81
C LYS A 127 15.12 0.77 -4.98
N CYS A 128 14.27 1.75 -5.23
CA CYS A 128 13.08 2.04 -4.42
C CYS A 128 11.88 2.50 -5.27
N TYR A 129 11.88 2.18 -6.56
CA TYR A 129 10.83 2.67 -7.46
C TYR A 129 9.46 2.12 -7.09
N ASP A 130 9.36 0.81 -6.81
CA ASP A 130 8.10 0.15 -6.46
C ASP A 130 7.55 0.70 -5.13
N GLU A 131 8.43 0.87 -4.14
CA GLU A 131 8.07 1.36 -2.83
C GLU A 131 7.61 2.83 -2.89
N ILE A 132 8.30 3.66 -3.66
CA ILE A 132 7.88 5.06 -3.83
C ILE A 132 6.59 5.17 -4.64
N GLU A 133 6.42 4.34 -5.68
CA GLU A 133 5.18 4.31 -6.45
C GLU A 133 3.99 3.90 -5.58
N TYR A 134 4.15 2.86 -4.77
CA TYR A 134 3.13 2.47 -3.80
C TYR A 134 2.83 3.61 -2.80
N LEU A 135 3.88 4.27 -2.30
CA LEU A 135 3.74 5.39 -1.36
C LEU A 135 3.02 6.60 -2.00
N ARG A 136 3.29 6.90 -3.27
CA ARG A 136 2.57 7.92 -4.04
C ARG A 136 1.07 7.64 -4.06
N GLN A 137 0.69 6.42 -4.41
CA GLN A 137 -0.71 5.99 -4.50
C GLN A 137 -1.42 6.06 -3.15
N VAL A 138 -0.80 5.54 -2.09
CA VAL A 138 -1.39 5.55 -0.74
C VAL A 138 -1.55 6.96 -0.18
N CYS A 139 -0.60 7.84 -0.47
CA CYS A 139 -0.65 9.24 -0.03
C CYS A 139 -1.43 10.15 -1.00
N GLU A 140 -1.86 9.64 -2.17
CA GLU A 140 -2.53 10.42 -3.21
C GLU A 140 -1.68 11.63 -3.66
N VAL A 141 -0.37 11.38 -3.91
CA VAL A 141 0.64 12.41 -4.25
C VAL A 141 1.45 12.07 -5.50
N ASP A 142 0.81 11.45 -6.48
CA ASP A 142 1.48 10.93 -7.68
C ASP A 142 2.23 12.01 -8.47
N ARG A 143 1.65 13.19 -8.58
CA ARG A 143 2.20 14.30 -9.36
C ARG A 143 3.19 15.17 -8.58
N GLU A 144 3.13 15.10 -7.27
CA GLU A 144 3.92 15.94 -6.37
C GLU A 144 5.28 15.34 -6.00
N VAL A 145 5.56 14.10 -6.43
CA VAL A 145 6.78 13.36 -6.08
C VAL A 145 7.54 12.96 -7.34
N LEU A 146 8.84 13.23 -7.36
CA LEU A 146 9.75 12.82 -8.43
C LEU A 146 10.84 11.91 -7.87
N ILE A 147 11.30 10.95 -8.67
CA ILE A 147 12.48 10.15 -8.40
C ILE A 147 13.52 10.45 -9.49
N LEU A 148 14.71 10.86 -9.07
CA LEU A 148 15.85 11.05 -9.95
C LEU A 148 16.88 9.96 -9.66
N THR A 149 17.54 9.48 -10.70
CA THR A 149 18.68 8.58 -10.57
C THR A 149 19.94 9.31 -11.03
N VAL A 150 20.93 9.37 -10.14
CA VAL A 150 22.21 10.04 -10.41
C VAL A 150 23.36 9.09 -10.16
N SER A 151 24.46 9.29 -10.90
CA SER A 151 25.67 8.47 -10.80
C SER A 151 26.66 8.94 -9.71
N GLY A 152 26.47 10.13 -9.16
CA GLY A 152 27.32 10.67 -8.11
C GLY A 152 26.66 11.83 -7.37
N LEU A 153 27.18 12.13 -6.20
CA LEU A 153 26.75 13.23 -5.33
C LEU A 153 28.00 13.98 -4.82
N GLU A 154 27.83 15.26 -4.57
CA GLU A 154 28.80 15.99 -3.77
C GLU A 154 28.89 15.37 -2.37
N ASN A 155 30.12 15.25 -1.83
CA ASN A 155 30.37 14.59 -0.53
C ASN A 155 29.88 13.13 -0.45
N GLU A 156 29.90 12.40 -1.54
CA GLU A 156 29.44 11.01 -1.66
C GLU A 156 30.01 10.09 -0.57
N ARG A 157 31.26 10.31 -0.17
CA ARG A 157 31.91 9.52 0.89
C ARG A 157 31.12 9.52 2.20
N ALA A 158 30.62 10.69 2.63
CA ALA A 158 29.83 10.80 3.86
C ALA A 158 28.51 10.03 3.78
N TYR A 159 27.88 10.01 2.60
CA TYR A 159 26.66 9.24 2.38
C TYR A 159 26.92 7.74 2.32
N ARG A 160 28.03 7.30 1.74
CA ARG A 160 28.45 5.90 1.76
C ARG A 160 28.68 5.42 3.20
N GLU A 161 29.36 6.20 4.03
CA GLU A 161 29.56 5.91 5.45
C GLU A 161 28.21 5.82 6.19
N TYR A 162 27.26 6.73 5.91
CA TYR A 162 25.93 6.71 6.53
C TYR A 162 25.13 5.45 6.19
N PHE A 163 25.20 4.96 4.94
CA PHE A 163 24.45 3.79 4.47
C PHE A 163 25.21 2.47 4.62
N ASP A 164 26.43 2.50 5.11
CA ASP A 164 27.33 1.34 5.25
C ASP A 164 27.53 0.59 3.92
N ILE A 165 27.94 1.33 2.85
CA ILE A 165 28.13 0.80 1.47
C ILE A 165 29.46 1.24 0.88
#